data_045114f543fa467c7c11a85d5d3db75d
#
_entry.id   045114f543fa467c7c11a85d5d3db75d
#
_cell.length_a   1.000
_cell.length_b   1.000
_cell.length_c   1.000
_cell.angle_alpha   90.00
_cell.angle_beta   90.00
_cell.angle_gamma   90.00
#
_symmetry.space_group_name_H-M   'P 1'
#
loop_
_entity.id
_entity.type
_entity.pdbx_description
1 polymer ?
#
loop_
_entity_poly.entity_id
_entity_poly.type
_entity_poly.pdbx_seq_one_letter_code
_entity_poly.pdbx_strand_id
1 'polypeptide(L)'
;RIYPMADGRFLAAYFTPDFLVVSFQKRLIEHVIDARRSKKSLMNLPSFRTMYAGKQSNVAATVYVRMKGVDMGKPTDGIRSQTQLGSWAEFDMKFNEDAIYCSGISHGSDSTQTFINALRVQQPVEDGFSGALLPSSTFFYDRWAMSDRNSWFGFTASQEYAKATYSDYI
;
A
#
# COMPACT_ATOMS: atom_id res chain seq x y z
N ARG A 1 31.90 -2.04 -3.00
CA ARG A 1 32.69 -1.89 -4.24
C ARG A 1 31.89 -1.10 -5.27
N ILE A 2 32.58 -0.39 -6.16
CA ILE A 2 31.96 0.38 -7.23
C ILE A 2 32.53 -0.16 -8.54
N TYR A 3 31.65 -0.46 -9.48
CA TYR A 3 32.00 -0.97 -10.80
C TYR A 3 31.56 0.05 -11.85
N PRO A 4 32.47 0.70 -12.57
CA PRO A 4 32.11 1.58 -13.67
C PRO A 4 31.52 0.78 -14.84
N MET A 5 30.52 1.37 -15.51
CA MET A 5 29.89 0.80 -16.70
C MET A 5 30.31 1.57 -17.95
N ALA A 6 30.22 0.92 -19.11
CA ALA A 6 30.62 1.51 -20.38
C ALA A 6 29.80 2.75 -20.80
N ASP A 7 28.60 2.89 -20.28
CA ASP A 7 27.69 4.01 -20.53
C ASP A 7 27.88 5.21 -19.57
N GLY A 8 28.97 5.22 -18.79
CA GLY A 8 29.30 6.27 -17.83
C GLY A 8 28.55 6.15 -16.48
N ARG A 9 27.65 5.18 -16.34
CA ARG A 9 27.02 4.86 -15.05
C ARG A 9 27.97 3.99 -14.21
N PHE A 10 27.58 3.73 -12.98
CA PHE A 10 28.28 2.79 -12.11
C PHE A 10 27.29 1.88 -11.39
N LEU A 11 27.73 0.68 -11.07
CA LEU A 11 27.04 -0.23 -10.19
C LEU A 11 27.76 -0.25 -8.85
N ALA A 12 27.08 0.16 -7.78
CA ALA A 12 27.56 0.01 -6.43
C ALA A 12 27.11 -1.34 -5.85
N ALA A 13 28.03 -2.06 -5.21
CA ALA A 13 27.76 -3.35 -4.60
C ALA A 13 28.33 -3.44 -3.18
N TYR A 14 27.56 -4.04 -2.28
CA TYR A 14 27.94 -4.37 -0.92
C TYR A 14 27.78 -5.86 -0.68
N PHE A 15 28.87 -6.53 -0.41
CA PHE A 15 28.92 -7.96 -0.18
C PHE A 15 28.98 -8.28 1.30
N THR A 16 28.18 -9.21 1.72
CA THR A 16 28.19 -9.80 3.07
C THR A 16 28.18 -11.33 2.95
N PRO A 17 28.47 -12.08 4.01
CA PRO A 17 28.33 -13.54 3.96
C PRO A 17 26.91 -14.01 3.65
N ASP A 18 25.90 -13.24 4.05
CA ASP A 18 24.51 -13.66 4.03
C ASP A 18 23.73 -13.10 2.83
N PHE A 19 24.18 -11.98 2.26
CA PHE A 19 23.46 -11.32 1.15
C PHE A 19 24.34 -10.38 0.34
N LEU A 20 23.91 -10.13 -0.87
CA LEU A 20 24.46 -9.14 -1.79
C LEU A 20 23.45 -8.00 -1.99
N VAL A 21 23.93 -6.75 -1.89
CA VAL A 21 23.15 -5.57 -2.25
C VAL A 21 23.81 -4.87 -3.43
N VAL A 22 23.01 -4.56 -4.44
CA VAL A 22 23.47 -3.81 -5.63
C VAL A 22 22.51 -2.65 -5.92
N SER A 23 23.06 -1.54 -6.39
CA SER A 23 22.29 -0.37 -6.80
C SER A 23 23.10 0.51 -7.74
N PHE A 24 22.43 1.19 -8.66
CA PHE A 24 23.00 2.27 -9.44
C PHE A 24 23.14 3.58 -8.64
N GLN A 25 22.60 3.63 -7.43
CA GLN A 25 22.70 4.77 -6.51
C GLN A 25 23.55 4.40 -5.30
N LYS A 26 24.75 4.98 -5.21
CA LYS A 26 25.69 4.77 -4.09
C LYS A 26 25.05 5.04 -2.73
N ARG A 27 24.25 6.10 -2.63
CA ARG A 27 23.56 6.49 -1.40
C ARG A 27 22.66 5.40 -0.82
N LEU A 28 21.99 4.61 -1.67
CA LEU A 28 21.18 3.48 -1.19
C LEU A 28 22.03 2.40 -0.54
N ILE A 29 23.21 2.12 -1.11
CA ILE A 29 24.16 1.17 -0.52
C ILE A 29 24.70 1.67 0.82
N GLU A 30 25.02 2.96 0.91
CA GLU A 30 25.46 3.60 2.17
C GLU A 30 24.38 3.49 3.25
N HIS A 31 23.11 3.74 2.91
CA HIS A 31 21.99 3.57 3.85
C HIS A 31 21.86 2.12 4.35
N VAL A 32 22.08 1.12 3.50
CA VAL A 32 22.05 -0.29 3.93
C VAL A 32 23.21 -0.59 4.90
N ILE A 33 24.40 -0.09 4.61
CA ILE A 33 25.58 -0.25 5.48
C ILE A 33 25.31 0.39 6.85
N ASP A 34 24.78 1.62 6.87
CA ASP A 34 24.47 2.35 8.10
C ASP A 34 23.34 1.69 8.90
N ALA A 35 22.29 1.21 8.23
CA ALA A 35 21.23 0.46 8.87
C ALA A 35 21.75 -0.82 9.54
N ARG A 36 22.66 -1.53 8.88
CA ARG A 36 23.31 -2.72 9.45
C ARG A 36 24.18 -2.38 10.65
N ARG A 37 25.02 -1.35 10.56
CA ARG A 37 25.90 -0.90 11.65
C ARG A 37 25.11 -0.44 12.87
N SER A 38 24.03 0.30 12.65
CA SER A 38 23.13 0.80 13.70
C SER A 38 22.11 -0.21 14.18
N LYS A 39 22.13 -1.45 13.64
CA LYS A 39 21.16 -2.53 13.92
C LYS A 39 19.70 -2.08 13.69
N LYS A 40 19.47 -1.13 12.80
CA LYS A 40 18.15 -0.65 12.40
C LYS A 40 17.59 -1.58 11.32
N SER A 41 16.73 -2.51 11.72
CA SER A 41 16.07 -3.45 10.82
C SER A 41 14.56 -3.25 10.89
N LEU A 42 13.86 -3.52 9.77
CA LEU A 42 12.40 -3.58 9.75
C LEU A 42 11.86 -4.62 10.74
N MET A 43 12.62 -5.69 11.00
CA MET A 43 12.29 -6.70 12.00
C MET A 43 12.24 -6.16 13.44
N ASN A 44 12.78 -4.98 13.70
CA ASN A 44 12.67 -4.31 14.99
C ASN A 44 11.33 -3.57 15.17
N LEU A 45 10.55 -3.42 14.10
CA LEU A 45 9.20 -2.86 14.15
C LEU A 45 8.20 -3.97 14.48
N PRO A 46 7.48 -3.90 15.61
CA PRO A 46 6.51 -4.94 15.99
C PRO A 46 5.47 -5.21 14.91
N SER A 47 4.91 -4.15 14.29
CA SER A 47 3.93 -4.24 13.21
C SER A 47 4.46 -5.01 12.00
N PHE A 48 5.71 -4.75 11.59
CA PHE A 48 6.33 -5.49 10.48
C PHE A 48 6.62 -6.95 10.86
N ARG A 49 7.09 -7.19 12.08
CA ARG A 49 7.41 -8.55 12.56
C ARG A 49 6.16 -9.44 12.58
N THR A 50 5.04 -8.92 13.08
CA THR A 50 3.77 -9.65 13.09
C THR A 50 3.32 -10.03 11.68
N MET A 51 3.38 -9.07 10.75
CA MET A 51 3.05 -9.30 9.35
C MET A 51 3.99 -10.34 8.72
N TYR A 52 5.31 -10.16 8.88
CA TYR A 52 6.33 -11.05 8.31
C TYR A 52 6.24 -12.50 8.85
N ALA A 53 5.77 -12.68 10.08
CA ALA A 53 5.57 -14.03 10.66
C ALA A 53 4.46 -14.82 9.93
N GLY A 54 3.50 -14.14 9.31
CA GLY A 54 2.44 -14.75 8.49
C GLY A 54 2.87 -15.11 7.05
N LYS A 55 4.11 -14.85 6.68
CA LYS A 55 4.67 -15.08 5.34
C LYS A 55 4.40 -16.50 4.85
N GLN A 56 3.83 -16.59 3.64
CA GLN A 56 3.65 -17.87 2.96
C GLN A 56 4.95 -18.33 2.27
N SER A 57 5.21 -19.62 2.30
CA SER A 57 6.43 -20.20 1.69
C SER A 57 6.25 -20.62 0.23
N ASN A 58 5.00 -20.76 -0.24
CA ASN A 58 4.69 -21.26 -1.57
C ASN A 58 4.23 -20.14 -2.53
N VAL A 59 5.03 -19.08 -2.62
CA VAL A 59 4.79 -17.95 -3.51
C VAL A 59 6.08 -17.54 -4.19
N ALA A 60 5.99 -16.99 -5.38
CA ALA A 60 7.15 -16.56 -6.16
C ALA A 60 7.82 -15.31 -5.54
N ALA A 61 7.02 -14.41 -4.99
CA ALA A 61 7.48 -13.22 -4.29
C ALA A 61 6.44 -12.74 -3.28
N THR A 62 6.90 -12.07 -2.23
CA THR A 62 6.04 -11.29 -1.33
C THR A 62 6.51 -9.84 -1.33
N VAL A 63 5.58 -8.92 -1.59
CA VAL A 63 5.82 -7.48 -1.60
C VAL A 63 5.24 -6.87 -0.34
N TYR A 64 6.07 -6.15 0.41
CA TYR A 64 5.65 -5.41 1.61
C TYR A 64 5.63 -3.91 1.31
N VAL A 65 4.50 -3.28 1.52
CA VAL A 65 4.29 -1.86 1.27
C VAL A 65 3.97 -1.14 2.58
N ARG A 66 4.78 -0.15 2.91
CA ARG A 66 4.46 0.76 4.00
C ARG A 66 3.52 1.83 3.49
N MET A 67 2.27 1.81 3.95
CA MET A 67 1.21 2.68 3.46
C MET A 67 1.29 4.11 3.99
N LYS A 68 2.06 4.36 5.05
CA LYS A 68 2.26 5.70 5.60
C LYS A 68 3.00 6.58 4.60
N GLY A 69 2.36 7.66 4.17
CA GLY A 69 2.93 8.61 3.21
C GLY A 69 2.82 8.19 1.74
N VAL A 70 2.05 7.15 1.43
CA VAL A 70 1.64 6.87 0.05
C VAL A 70 0.60 7.92 -0.32
N ASP A 71 0.97 8.82 -1.23
CA ASP A 71 0.09 9.84 -1.76
C ASP A 71 -0.76 9.19 -2.87
N MET A 72 -2.06 9.04 -2.63
CA MET A 72 -3.00 8.39 -3.56
C MET A 72 -3.54 9.31 -4.65
N GLY A 73 -2.98 10.46 -4.81
CA GLY A 73 -3.32 11.39 -5.87
C GLY A 73 -2.72 12.77 -5.65
N LYS A 74 -2.41 13.46 -6.73
CA LYS A 74 -2.08 14.87 -6.65
C LYS A 74 -3.38 15.65 -6.45
N PRO A 75 -3.54 16.36 -5.34
CA PRO A 75 -4.63 17.31 -5.23
C PRO A 75 -4.41 18.40 -6.29
N THR A 76 -5.38 18.63 -7.11
CA THR A 76 -5.34 19.69 -8.12
C THR A 76 -5.30 21.10 -7.51
N ASP A 77 -5.62 21.25 -6.22
CA ASP A 77 -5.80 22.57 -5.59
C ASP A 77 -5.09 22.72 -4.23
N GLY A 78 -3.86 22.22 -4.10
CA GLY A 78 -3.01 22.52 -2.93
C GLY A 78 -3.41 21.87 -1.61
N ILE A 79 -4.52 21.15 -1.55
CA ILE A 79 -4.97 20.38 -0.38
C ILE A 79 -4.27 19.04 -0.41
N ARG A 80 -3.31 18.84 0.48
CA ARG A 80 -2.66 17.55 0.69
C ARG A 80 -3.64 16.62 1.41
N SER A 81 -4.43 15.88 0.67
CA SER A 81 -5.20 14.77 1.22
C SER A 81 -4.25 13.65 1.62
N GLN A 82 -3.89 13.58 2.89
CA GLN A 82 -3.16 12.44 3.46
C GLN A 82 -4.17 11.34 3.80
N THR A 83 -4.84 10.80 2.79
CA THR A 83 -5.69 9.63 2.98
C THR A 83 -4.81 8.46 3.38
N GLN A 84 -4.81 8.13 4.66
CA GLN A 84 -4.08 6.97 5.16
C GLN A 84 -4.90 5.71 4.85
N LEU A 85 -4.48 4.96 3.84
CA LEU A 85 -5.11 3.68 3.50
C LEU A 85 -4.97 2.66 4.63
N GLY A 86 -3.80 2.59 5.25
CA GLY A 86 -3.48 1.67 6.32
C GLY A 86 -2.07 1.90 6.82
N SER A 87 -1.54 0.97 7.62
CA SER A 87 -0.15 1.01 8.10
C SER A 87 0.80 0.27 7.17
N TRP A 88 0.47 -0.98 6.87
CA TRP A 88 1.21 -1.89 5.99
C TRP A 88 0.26 -2.68 5.12
N ALA A 89 0.75 -3.10 3.96
CA ALA A 89 0.13 -4.12 3.13
C ALA A 89 1.20 -5.15 2.72
N GLU A 90 0.79 -6.40 2.60
CA GLU A 90 1.58 -7.48 2.03
C GLU A 90 0.82 -8.08 0.85
N PHE A 91 1.55 -8.42 -0.21
CA PHE A 91 1.00 -9.04 -1.40
C PHE A 91 1.86 -10.22 -1.80
N ASP A 92 1.27 -11.39 -1.80
CA ASP A 92 1.86 -12.59 -2.34
C ASP A 92 1.61 -12.67 -3.84
N MET A 93 2.66 -12.90 -4.60
CA MET A 93 2.64 -12.93 -6.05
C MET A 93 2.85 -14.36 -6.56
N LYS A 94 1.97 -14.77 -7.47
CA LYS A 94 2.10 -16.00 -8.25
C LYS A 94 2.13 -15.63 -9.72
N PHE A 95 3.08 -16.19 -10.44
CA PHE A 95 3.24 -16.00 -11.88
C PHE A 95 2.75 -17.24 -12.61
N ASN A 96 1.82 -17.06 -13.51
CA ASN A 96 1.38 -18.08 -14.47
C ASN A 96 1.72 -17.59 -15.89
N GLU A 97 1.52 -18.43 -16.88
CA GLU A 97 1.82 -18.10 -18.29
C GLU A 97 0.96 -16.94 -18.81
N ASP A 98 -0.25 -16.79 -18.30
CA ASP A 98 -1.29 -15.86 -18.76
C ASP A 98 -1.45 -14.62 -17.84
N ALA A 99 -1.07 -14.73 -16.57
CA ALA A 99 -1.33 -13.65 -15.62
C ALA A 99 -0.38 -13.63 -14.41
N ILE A 100 -0.34 -12.47 -13.76
CA ILE A 100 0.27 -12.27 -12.45
C ILE A 100 -0.87 -12.16 -11.43
N TYR A 101 -0.93 -13.11 -10.52
CA TYR A 101 -1.90 -13.11 -9.44
C TYR A 101 -1.29 -12.48 -8.19
N CYS A 102 -1.97 -11.47 -7.65
CA CYS A 102 -1.60 -10.83 -6.41
C CYS A 102 -2.73 -11.04 -5.40
N SER A 103 -2.41 -11.64 -4.26
CA SER A 103 -3.32 -11.72 -3.12
C SER A 103 -2.62 -11.20 -1.89
N GLY A 104 -3.35 -10.51 -1.02
CA GLY A 104 -2.67 -9.88 0.11
C GLY A 104 -3.60 -9.42 1.21
N ILE A 105 -2.98 -8.91 2.27
CA ILE A 105 -3.65 -8.40 3.47
C ILE A 105 -3.16 -6.98 3.72
N SER A 106 -4.11 -6.09 4.01
CA SER A 106 -3.81 -4.74 4.47
C SER A 106 -4.04 -4.62 5.96
N HIS A 107 -3.08 -4.03 6.65
CA HIS A 107 -3.09 -3.84 8.09
C HIS A 107 -3.43 -2.39 8.42
N GLY A 108 -4.45 -2.18 9.26
CA GLY A 108 -4.81 -0.87 9.80
C GLY A 108 -3.83 -0.41 10.88
N SER A 109 -4.11 0.77 11.41
CA SER A 109 -3.47 1.31 12.62
C SER A 109 -4.52 1.49 13.70
N ASP A 110 -4.24 1.01 14.91
CA ASP A 110 -5.19 1.15 16.02
C ASP A 110 -5.31 2.60 16.52
N SER A 111 -4.33 3.45 16.16
CA SER A 111 -4.24 4.84 16.65
C SER A 111 -4.78 5.89 15.68
N THR A 112 -5.14 5.53 14.44
CA THR A 112 -5.55 6.50 13.43
C THR A 112 -6.76 6.00 12.64
N GLN A 113 -7.65 6.93 12.29
CA GLN A 113 -8.74 6.66 11.35
C GLN A 113 -8.14 6.43 9.95
N THR A 114 -8.10 5.17 9.52
CA THR A 114 -7.63 4.77 8.19
C THR A 114 -8.77 4.19 7.37
N PHE A 115 -8.63 4.18 6.06
CA PHE A 115 -9.57 3.52 5.16
C PHE A 115 -9.81 2.05 5.54
N ILE A 116 -8.74 1.33 5.87
CA ILE A 116 -8.81 -0.07 6.29
C ILE A 116 -9.60 -0.21 7.60
N ASN A 117 -9.44 0.71 8.57
CA ASN A 117 -10.21 0.66 9.80
C ASN A 117 -11.71 0.91 9.56
N ALA A 118 -12.05 1.81 8.64
CA ALA A 118 -13.45 2.03 8.24
C ALA A 118 -14.07 0.81 7.55
N LEU A 119 -13.25 0.05 6.77
CA LEU A 119 -13.71 -1.19 6.14
C LEU A 119 -13.83 -2.36 7.13
N ARG A 120 -12.95 -2.47 8.11
CA ARG A 120 -12.94 -3.60 9.08
C ARG A 120 -14.20 -3.74 9.92
N VAL A 121 -14.91 -2.65 10.15
CA VAL A 121 -16.16 -2.64 10.91
C VAL A 121 -17.39 -2.93 10.04
N GLN A 122 -17.22 -2.95 8.72
CA GLN A 122 -18.30 -3.29 7.81
C GLN A 122 -18.65 -4.77 7.87
N GLN A 123 -19.93 -5.09 7.76
CA GLN A 123 -20.45 -6.44 7.62
C GLN A 123 -20.90 -6.66 6.17
N PRO A 124 -20.95 -7.89 5.68
CA PRO A 124 -21.53 -8.17 4.38
C PRO A 124 -22.94 -7.61 4.27
N VAL A 125 -23.24 -6.91 3.19
CA VAL A 125 -24.56 -6.34 2.89
C VAL A 125 -25.12 -7.10 1.69
N GLU A 126 -26.39 -7.48 1.77
CA GLU A 126 -27.07 -8.10 0.63
C GLU A 126 -27.10 -7.16 -0.57
N ASP A 127 -26.77 -7.69 -1.72
CA ASP A 127 -26.77 -6.94 -2.96
C ASP A 127 -28.19 -6.96 -3.58
N GLY A 128 -29.00 -5.96 -3.22
CA GLY A 128 -30.32 -5.74 -3.81
C GLY A 128 -30.30 -5.05 -5.18
N PHE A 129 -29.11 -4.76 -5.72
CA PHE A 129 -29.00 -4.06 -7.00
C PHE A 129 -29.16 -5.01 -8.18
N SER A 130 -30.02 -4.67 -9.13
CA SER A 130 -30.18 -5.39 -10.38
C SER A 130 -29.34 -4.72 -11.48
N GLY A 131 -28.40 -5.48 -12.07
CA GLY A 131 -27.65 -5.05 -13.25
C GLY A 131 -28.53 -4.68 -14.45
N ALA A 132 -29.80 -5.12 -14.45
CA ALA A 132 -30.77 -4.75 -15.48
C ALA A 132 -31.13 -3.26 -15.51
N LEU A 133 -30.79 -2.51 -14.44
CA LEU A 133 -30.98 -1.04 -14.39
C LEU A 133 -29.86 -0.27 -15.10
N LEU A 134 -28.77 -0.94 -15.47
CA LEU A 134 -27.66 -0.29 -16.15
C LEU A 134 -27.91 -0.19 -17.65
N PRO A 135 -27.72 0.99 -18.28
CA PRO A 135 -27.73 1.12 -19.74
C PRO A 135 -26.69 0.20 -20.41
N SER A 136 -26.98 -0.30 -21.58
CA SER A 136 -26.06 -1.14 -22.37
C SER A 136 -24.76 -0.42 -22.77
N SER A 137 -24.73 0.91 -22.72
CA SER A 137 -23.57 1.76 -22.98
C SER A 137 -22.68 1.97 -21.76
N THR A 138 -23.02 1.41 -20.59
CA THR A 138 -22.21 1.56 -19.37
C THR A 138 -20.87 0.85 -19.54
N PHE A 139 -19.76 1.60 -19.50
CA PHE A 139 -18.41 1.03 -19.57
C PHE A 139 -17.70 0.98 -18.21
N PHE A 140 -18.21 1.72 -17.21
CA PHE A 140 -17.70 1.72 -15.85
C PHE A 140 -18.86 1.82 -14.86
N TYR A 141 -18.81 1.00 -13.82
CA TYR A 141 -19.76 1.00 -12.73
C TYR A 141 -19.03 0.69 -11.42
N ASP A 142 -19.25 1.51 -10.41
CA ASP A 142 -18.71 1.31 -9.07
C ASP A 142 -19.82 1.45 -8.04
N ARG A 143 -19.85 0.54 -7.07
CA ARG A 143 -20.85 0.51 -6.02
C ARG A 143 -20.23 0.16 -4.67
N TRP A 144 -20.55 0.97 -3.71
CA TRP A 144 -20.13 0.80 -2.32
C TRP A 144 -21.35 0.51 -1.44
N ALA A 145 -21.47 -0.72 -0.95
CA ALA A 145 -22.49 -1.09 0.03
C ALA A 145 -21.88 -1.04 1.44
N MET A 146 -22.53 -0.34 2.36
CA MET A 146 -22.01 -0.08 3.70
C MET A 146 -23.03 -0.46 4.75
N SER A 147 -22.63 -1.32 5.69
CA SER A 147 -23.44 -1.70 6.85
C SER A 147 -23.37 -0.66 7.97
N ASP A 148 -22.21 -0.04 8.17
CA ASP A 148 -21.99 1.03 9.15
C ASP A 148 -21.60 2.33 8.46
N ARG A 149 -22.61 3.16 8.23
CA ARG A 149 -22.45 4.48 7.63
C ARG A 149 -21.65 5.44 8.52
N ASN A 150 -21.81 5.33 9.85
CA ASN A 150 -21.17 6.26 10.77
C ASN A 150 -19.67 6.13 10.76
N SER A 151 -19.14 4.91 10.73
CA SER A 151 -17.70 4.67 10.59
C SER A 151 -17.16 5.18 9.26
N TRP A 152 -17.93 5.03 8.18
CA TRP A 152 -17.55 5.55 6.88
C TRP A 152 -17.54 7.07 6.85
N PHE A 153 -18.60 7.71 7.32
CA PHE A 153 -18.66 9.17 7.38
C PHE A 153 -17.65 9.75 8.37
N GLY A 154 -17.38 9.06 9.49
CA GLY A 154 -16.31 9.45 10.41
C GLY A 154 -14.93 9.43 9.74
N PHE A 155 -14.66 8.42 8.90
CA PHE A 155 -13.45 8.37 8.10
C PHE A 155 -13.41 9.51 7.08
N THR A 156 -14.43 9.68 6.25
CA THR A 156 -14.49 10.72 5.21
C THR A 156 -14.47 12.14 5.79
N ALA A 157 -15.14 12.38 6.92
CA ALA A 157 -15.11 13.67 7.60
C ALA A 157 -13.73 14.00 8.21
N SER A 158 -12.95 12.99 8.59
CA SER A 158 -11.56 13.17 9.04
C SER A 158 -10.61 13.55 7.91
N GLN A 159 -11.02 13.33 6.66
CA GLN A 159 -10.29 13.71 5.46
C GLN A 159 -10.87 15.05 4.98
N GLU A 160 -10.07 16.10 4.95
CA GLU A 160 -10.49 17.44 4.45
C GLU A 160 -11.05 17.39 3.02
N TYR A 161 -10.78 16.33 2.30
CA TYR A 161 -11.27 16.06 0.95
C TYR A 161 -12.80 15.95 0.85
N ALA A 162 -13.47 15.44 1.89
CA ALA A 162 -14.93 15.28 1.86
C ALA A 162 -15.68 16.62 1.87
N LYS A 163 -15.09 17.67 2.44
CA LYS A 163 -15.73 18.99 2.49
C LYS A 163 -15.76 19.70 1.14
N ALA A 164 -14.72 19.52 0.31
CA ALA A 164 -14.66 20.17 -0.99
C ALA A 164 -15.53 19.49 -2.05
N THR A 165 -15.64 18.15 -2.01
CA THR A 165 -16.31 17.38 -3.07
C THR A 165 -17.83 17.38 -2.95
N TYR A 166 -18.39 17.49 -1.73
CA TYR A 166 -19.84 17.49 -1.53
C TYR A 166 -20.49 18.87 -1.60
N SER A 167 -19.75 19.95 -1.38
CA SER A 167 -20.28 21.31 -1.50
C SER A 167 -20.50 21.75 -2.95
N ASP A 168 -19.84 21.10 -3.91
CA ASP A 168 -19.94 21.47 -5.32
C ASP A 168 -21.08 20.72 -6.06
N TYR A 169 -21.79 19.81 -5.40
CA TYR A 169 -22.88 18.99 -5.98
C TYR A 169 -24.25 19.20 -5.30
N ILE A 170 -24.37 20.14 -4.37
CA ILE A 170 -25.63 20.60 -3.76
C ILE A 170 -25.82 22.10 -4.09
#